data_58a522499710a5965b6e3d5dfa534d73
#
_entry.id   58a522499710a5965b6e3d5dfa534d73
#
_cell.length_a   1.000
_cell.length_b   1.000
_cell.length_c   1.000
_cell.angle_alpha   90.00
_cell.angle_beta   90.00
_cell.angle_gamma   90.00
#
_symmetry.space_group_name_H-M   'P 1'
#
loop_
_entity.id
_entity.type
_entity.pdbx_description
1 polymer ?
#
loop_
_entity_poly.entity_id
_entity_poly.type
_entity_poly.pdbx_seq_one_letter_code
_entity_poly.pdbx_strand_id
1 'polypeptide(L)'
;PRFIAGDITSRYYAAGICPDLGKSCGVSGDDLLTGGLGKTGLMNGAPTFTNPLAPTADELRRNAIHVNYRAVLDILPAGGYGTLYGPNVSNAGDVSTSEGKIAGWEHIAYAGAGNVTLMVQVPASFDPGRACIVTATSSGSRGVYGAIGASGEWGLKQGCAVAYTDKGTGNGLHDLMSDLEAVTLNSGRERVLGYLMRQQGGARIRTGPQACRR
;
A
#
# COMPACT_ATOMS: atom_id res chain seq x y z
N PRO A 1 -14.36 -20.35 14.41
CA PRO A 1 -14.77 -18.98 14.04
C PRO A 1 -14.01 -18.56 12.78
N ARG A 2 -14.71 -18.11 11.74
CA ARG A 2 -14.07 -17.51 10.58
C ARG A 2 -13.65 -16.09 10.95
N PHE A 3 -12.36 -15.82 10.98
CA PHE A 3 -11.81 -14.48 11.21
C PHE A 3 -11.76 -13.63 9.95
N ILE A 4 -11.77 -14.25 8.76
CA ILE A 4 -11.70 -13.59 7.47
C ILE A 4 -13.13 -13.51 6.90
N ALA A 5 -13.53 -12.31 6.48
CA ALA A 5 -14.81 -12.05 5.82
C ALA A 5 -14.60 -12.00 4.30
N GLY A 6 -15.28 -12.87 3.57
CA GLY A 6 -15.18 -12.96 2.12
C GLY A 6 -13.94 -13.70 1.61
N ASP A 7 -13.67 -13.51 0.32
CA ASP A 7 -12.58 -14.18 -0.38
C ASP A 7 -11.25 -13.39 -0.23
N ILE A 8 -10.15 -14.12 -0.28
CA ILE A 8 -8.81 -13.53 -0.34
C ILE A 8 -8.57 -13.09 -1.78
N THR A 9 -8.33 -11.81 -1.97
CA THR A 9 -7.88 -11.27 -3.25
C THR A 9 -6.37 -11.44 -3.35
N SER A 10 -5.90 -12.12 -4.42
CA SER A 10 -4.49 -12.40 -4.63
C SER A 10 -4.03 -11.83 -5.97
N ARG A 11 -2.89 -11.15 -5.98
CA ARG A 11 -2.33 -10.56 -7.18
C ARG A 11 -0.81 -10.68 -7.20
N TYR A 12 -0.26 -11.03 -8.36
CA TYR A 12 1.18 -11.05 -8.58
C TYR A 12 1.65 -9.74 -9.23
N TYR A 13 2.70 -9.17 -8.68
CA TYR A 13 3.37 -7.98 -9.20
C TYR A 13 4.74 -8.36 -9.73
N ALA A 14 4.98 -8.12 -11.00
CA ALA A 14 6.12 -8.69 -11.72
C ALA A 14 7.37 -7.79 -11.71
N ALA A 15 7.31 -6.58 -11.15
CA ALA A 15 8.42 -5.62 -11.11
C ALA A 15 9.03 -5.32 -12.50
N GLY A 16 8.23 -5.43 -13.57
CA GLY A 16 8.65 -5.26 -14.96
C GLY A 16 8.89 -6.55 -15.73
N ILE A 17 8.86 -7.71 -15.04
CA ILE A 17 8.99 -9.04 -15.66
C ILE A 17 7.75 -9.84 -15.32
N CYS A 18 6.92 -10.17 -16.32
CA CYS A 18 5.77 -11.02 -16.12
C CYS A 18 6.20 -12.48 -16.34
N PRO A 19 6.34 -13.31 -15.30
CA PRO A 19 6.55 -14.72 -15.49
C PRO A 19 5.29 -15.33 -16.11
N ASP A 20 5.46 -16.14 -17.14
CA ASP A 20 4.37 -16.85 -17.83
C ASP A 20 3.83 -17.99 -16.93
N LEU A 21 3.05 -17.61 -15.93
CA LEU A 21 2.49 -18.54 -14.95
C LEU A 21 0.98 -18.72 -15.08
N GLY A 22 0.36 -18.20 -16.16
CA GLY A 22 -1.10 -18.29 -16.39
C GLY A 22 -1.92 -17.56 -15.30
N LYS A 23 -1.31 -16.67 -14.52
CA LYS A 23 -1.93 -15.93 -13.43
C LYS A 23 -1.95 -14.44 -13.73
N SER A 24 -2.94 -13.73 -13.20
CA SER A 24 -3.08 -12.27 -13.38
C SER A 24 -1.86 -11.54 -12.87
N CYS A 25 -1.10 -10.94 -13.78
CA CYS A 25 -0.02 -10.03 -13.45
C CYS A 25 -0.60 -8.63 -13.17
N GLY A 26 0.01 -7.90 -12.24
CA GLY A 26 -0.26 -6.49 -12.03
C GLY A 26 0.08 -5.62 -13.24
N VAL A 27 -0.10 -4.32 -13.11
CA VAL A 27 0.31 -3.36 -14.15
C VAL A 27 1.80 -3.56 -14.43
N SER A 28 2.18 -3.55 -15.71
CA SER A 28 3.58 -3.69 -16.13
C SER A 28 4.48 -2.72 -15.34
N GLY A 29 5.52 -3.26 -14.73
CA GLY A 29 6.43 -2.49 -13.90
C GLY A 29 6.00 -2.27 -12.45
N ASP A 30 4.79 -2.67 -12.05
CA ASP A 30 4.35 -2.60 -10.66
C ASP A 30 5.05 -3.66 -9.79
N ASP A 31 5.21 -3.38 -8.50
CA ASP A 31 5.98 -4.20 -7.57
C ASP A 31 5.40 -4.14 -6.15
N LEU A 32 5.91 -5.00 -5.25
CA LEU A 32 5.41 -5.07 -3.87
C LEU A 32 5.77 -3.85 -3.02
N LEU A 33 6.97 -3.30 -3.19
CA LEU A 33 7.52 -2.28 -2.29
C LEU A 33 7.19 -0.86 -2.73
N THR A 34 7.34 -0.57 -4.02
CA THR A 34 7.28 0.81 -4.51
C THR A 34 6.01 1.12 -5.32
N GLY A 35 5.16 0.12 -5.56
CA GLY A 35 3.98 0.28 -6.42
C GLY A 35 4.33 0.65 -7.86
N GLY A 36 5.47 0.16 -8.34
CA GLY A 36 5.98 0.44 -9.67
C GLY A 36 6.76 1.74 -9.82
N LEU A 37 6.79 2.57 -8.79
CA LEU A 37 7.46 3.88 -8.82
C LEU A 37 8.99 3.76 -8.81
N GLY A 38 9.50 2.75 -8.12
CA GLY A 38 10.93 2.62 -7.89
C GLY A 38 11.50 3.74 -7.02
N LYS A 39 12.81 3.72 -6.82
CA LYS A 39 13.54 4.76 -6.08
C LYS A 39 13.26 6.16 -6.63
N THR A 40 13.36 6.31 -7.94
CA THR A 40 13.19 7.62 -8.60
C THR A 40 11.77 8.14 -8.47
N GLY A 41 10.77 7.30 -8.69
CA GLY A 41 9.36 7.71 -8.59
C GLY A 41 8.93 8.06 -7.17
N LEU A 42 9.52 7.41 -6.15
CA LEU A 42 9.26 7.76 -4.75
C LEU A 42 9.85 9.14 -4.37
N MET A 43 10.89 9.60 -5.04
CA MET A 43 11.44 10.95 -4.85
C MET A 43 10.58 12.04 -5.48
N ASN A 44 9.83 11.72 -6.52
CA ASN A 44 9.00 12.67 -7.25
C ASN A 44 7.72 13.03 -6.48
N GLY A 45 6.95 13.98 -7.00
CA GLY A 45 5.62 14.32 -6.51
C GLY A 45 4.67 13.11 -6.48
N ALA A 46 3.53 13.27 -5.83
CA ALA A 46 2.51 12.22 -5.78
C ALA A 46 2.09 11.79 -7.19
N PRO A 47 1.90 10.48 -7.41
CA PRO A 47 1.42 9.98 -8.69
C PRO A 47 0.07 10.61 -9.06
N THR A 48 -0.07 10.99 -10.32
CA THR A 48 -1.33 11.52 -10.84
C THR A 48 -2.28 10.39 -11.20
N PHE A 49 -3.58 10.67 -11.14
CA PHE A 49 -4.62 9.77 -11.62
C PHE A 49 -4.96 10.07 -13.08
N THR A 50 -5.15 9.05 -13.89
CA THR A 50 -5.60 9.19 -15.29
C THR A 50 -6.97 9.87 -15.33
N ASN A 51 -7.87 9.47 -14.46
CA ASN A 51 -9.13 10.15 -14.22
C ASN A 51 -9.27 10.44 -12.72
N PRO A 52 -9.09 11.70 -12.28
CA PRO A 52 -9.19 12.06 -10.87
C PRO A 52 -10.56 11.78 -10.24
N LEU A 53 -11.63 11.72 -11.05
CA LEU A 53 -12.97 11.43 -10.58
C LEU A 53 -13.26 9.93 -10.45
N ALA A 54 -12.45 9.08 -11.10
CA ALA A 54 -12.60 7.64 -11.09
C ALA A 54 -11.22 6.94 -11.17
N PRO A 55 -10.36 7.10 -10.16
CA PRO A 55 -9.05 6.46 -10.16
C PRO A 55 -9.19 4.94 -10.10
N THR A 56 -8.30 4.24 -10.78
CA THR A 56 -8.25 2.79 -10.74
C THR A 56 -7.71 2.26 -9.40
N ALA A 57 -7.97 1.00 -9.08
CA ALA A 57 -7.43 0.36 -7.89
C ALA A 57 -5.89 0.38 -7.85
N ASP A 58 -5.25 0.25 -9.02
CA ASP A 58 -3.78 0.28 -9.13
C ASP A 58 -3.22 1.68 -8.88
N GLU A 59 -3.88 2.71 -9.39
CA GLU A 59 -3.50 4.11 -9.12
C GLU A 59 -3.64 4.44 -7.63
N LEU A 60 -4.71 3.97 -6.99
CA LEU A 60 -4.95 4.17 -5.57
C LEU A 60 -3.91 3.43 -4.71
N ARG A 61 -3.59 2.19 -5.07
CA ARG A 61 -2.54 1.41 -4.43
C ARG A 61 -1.19 2.13 -4.52
N ARG A 62 -0.81 2.56 -5.71
CA ARG A 62 0.44 3.29 -5.96
C ARG A 62 0.52 4.58 -5.15
N ASN A 63 -0.56 5.33 -5.09
CA ASN A 63 -0.63 6.55 -4.28
C ASN A 63 -0.51 6.23 -2.77
N ALA A 64 -1.20 5.19 -2.29
CA ALA A 64 -1.11 4.77 -0.89
C ALA A 64 0.31 4.35 -0.50
N ILE A 65 0.99 3.59 -1.35
CA ILE A 65 2.40 3.21 -1.14
C ILE A 65 3.28 4.44 -1.12
N HIS A 66 3.17 5.34 -2.11
CA HIS A 66 3.95 6.58 -2.19
C HIS A 66 3.82 7.42 -0.92
N VAL A 67 2.60 7.71 -0.49
CA VAL A 67 2.35 8.54 0.69
C VAL A 67 2.88 7.88 1.96
N ASN A 68 2.65 6.59 2.13
CA ASN A 68 3.06 5.89 3.36
C ASN A 68 4.57 5.67 3.42
N TYR A 69 5.23 5.41 2.28
CA TYR A 69 6.68 5.28 2.23
C TYR A 69 7.36 6.61 2.63
N ARG A 70 6.96 7.70 2.01
CA ARG A 70 7.53 9.04 2.25
C ARG A 70 7.21 9.61 3.63
N ALA A 71 6.16 9.13 4.27
CA ALA A 71 5.79 9.63 5.59
C ALA A 71 6.75 9.23 6.71
N VAL A 72 7.61 8.23 6.49
CA VAL A 72 8.57 7.74 7.48
C VAL A 72 10.02 7.90 7.03
N LEU A 73 10.26 8.16 5.74
CA LEU A 73 11.60 8.26 5.18
C LEU A 73 11.83 9.66 4.59
N ASP A 74 12.98 10.23 4.87
CA ASP A 74 13.47 11.40 4.15
C ASP A 74 13.95 10.93 2.76
N ILE A 75 13.27 11.38 1.72
CA ILE A 75 13.55 11.01 0.34
C ILE A 75 14.55 11.97 -0.34
N LEU A 76 15.14 12.89 0.41
CA LEU A 76 16.10 13.83 -0.17
C LEU A 76 17.48 13.17 -0.28
N PRO A 77 18.18 13.32 -1.40
CA PRO A 77 19.55 12.77 -1.56
C PRO A 77 20.53 13.28 -0.51
N ALA A 78 20.36 14.52 -0.07
CA ALA A 78 21.18 15.12 0.99
C ALA A 78 21.03 14.41 2.34
N GLY A 79 19.88 13.76 2.59
CA GLY A 79 19.63 12.92 3.76
C GLY A 79 20.14 11.49 3.64
N GLY A 80 20.69 11.11 2.49
CA GLY A 80 21.24 9.77 2.25
C GLY A 80 20.32 8.81 1.49
N TYR A 81 19.18 9.29 1.00
CA TYR A 81 18.29 8.46 0.19
C TYR A 81 18.99 7.98 -1.09
N GLY A 82 18.92 6.68 -1.33
CA GLY A 82 19.56 6.02 -2.47
C GLY A 82 21.03 5.68 -2.26
N THR A 83 21.63 6.08 -1.14
CA THR A 83 23.05 5.80 -0.80
C THR A 83 23.21 5.16 0.57
N LEU A 84 22.49 5.61 1.59
CA LEU A 84 22.49 5.03 2.94
C LEU A 84 21.26 4.16 3.19
N TYR A 85 20.14 4.50 2.58
CA TYR A 85 18.86 3.79 2.66
C TYR A 85 18.03 4.05 1.41
N GLY A 86 16.92 3.36 1.26
CA GLY A 86 16.03 3.45 0.11
C GLY A 86 15.86 2.11 -0.60
N PRO A 87 14.92 1.98 -1.55
CA PRO A 87 14.60 0.70 -2.18
C PRO A 87 15.80 0.01 -2.83
N ASN A 88 16.74 0.78 -3.36
CA ASN A 88 17.95 0.30 -4.03
C ASN A 88 19.11 -0.06 -3.09
N VAL A 89 18.97 0.18 -1.79
CA VAL A 89 20.00 -0.14 -0.79
C VAL A 89 19.62 -1.43 -0.09
N SER A 90 20.54 -2.42 -0.05
CA SER A 90 20.31 -3.68 0.64
C SER A 90 20.26 -3.49 2.16
N ASN A 91 19.75 -4.49 2.90
CA ASN A 91 19.80 -4.47 4.36
C ASN A 91 21.22 -4.56 4.94
N ALA A 92 22.21 -4.94 4.11
CA ALA A 92 23.62 -4.91 4.48
C ALA A 92 24.29 -3.54 4.17
N GLY A 93 23.56 -2.62 3.53
CA GLY A 93 24.05 -1.31 3.12
C GLY A 93 24.63 -1.26 1.71
N ASP A 94 24.54 -2.34 0.94
CA ASP A 94 25.02 -2.34 -0.44
C ASP A 94 24.11 -1.49 -1.33
N VAL A 95 24.71 -0.60 -2.10
CA VAL A 95 24.00 0.30 -3.02
C VAL A 95 23.97 -0.31 -4.41
N SER A 96 22.77 -0.43 -4.99
CA SER A 96 22.60 -0.82 -6.38
C SER A 96 22.17 0.37 -7.25
N THR A 97 22.32 0.24 -8.57
CA THR A 97 21.81 1.19 -9.55
C THR A 97 20.36 0.92 -9.96
N SER A 98 19.75 -0.15 -9.40
CA SER A 98 18.37 -0.53 -9.69
C SER A 98 17.36 0.43 -9.06
N GLU A 99 16.13 0.37 -9.52
CA GLU A 99 15.00 1.10 -8.91
C GLU A 99 14.50 0.43 -7.61
N GLY A 100 15.05 -0.70 -7.20
CA GLY A 100 14.74 -1.41 -5.97
C GLY A 100 13.34 -2.05 -5.95
N LYS A 101 12.79 -2.36 -7.12
CA LYS A 101 11.48 -3.00 -7.26
C LYS A 101 11.56 -4.47 -6.86
N ILE A 102 10.55 -4.94 -6.14
CA ILE A 102 10.47 -6.31 -5.62
C ILE A 102 9.25 -7.01 -6.18
N ALA A 103 9.47 -8.05 -6.98
CA ALA A 103 8.41 -8.91 -7.51
C ALA A 103 7.83 -9.83 -6.43
N GLY A 104 6.56 -10.21 -6.56
CA GLY A 104 5.95 -11.18 -5.66
C GLY A 104 4.43 -11.12 -5.62
N TRP A 105 3.86 -11.87 -4.70
CA TRP A 105 2.43 -11.97 -4.45
C TRP A 105 1.98 -11.00 -3.35
N GLU A 106 0.84 -10.37 -3.56
CA GLU A 106 0.11 -9.63 -2.55
C GLU A 106 -1.28 -10.26 -2.37
N HIS A 107 -1.62 -10.58 -1.14
CA HIS A 107 -2.88 -11.17 -0.74
C HIS A 107 -3.58 -10.22 0.20
N ILE A 108 -4.83 -9.87 -0.09
CA ILE A 108 -5.64 -8.97 0.74
C ILE A 108 -6.89 -9.70 1.19
N ALA A 109 -7.20 -9.57 2.48
CA ALA A 109 -8.42 -10.07 3.09
C ALA A 109 -8.96 -9.06 4.11
N TYR A 110 -10.19 -9.28 4.53
CA TYR A 110 -10.86 -8.44 5.53
C TYR A 110 -11.28 -9.28 6.72
N ALA A 111 -11.11 -8.76 7.93
CA ALA A 111 -11.44 -9.46 9.16
C ALA A 111 -12.66 -8.83 9.84
N GLY A 112 -13.68 -9.66 10.08
CA GLY A 112 -14.83 -9.38 10.93
C GLY A 112 -15.68 -8.17 10.51
N ALA A 113 -16.54 -7.74 11.43
CA ALA A 113 -17.43 -6.59 11.23
C ALA A 113 -16.70 -5.23 11.32
N GLY A 114 -15.46 -5.20 11.80
CA GLY A 114 -14.66 -3.99 11.97
C GLY A 114 -13.91 -3.54 10.72
N ASN A 115 -14.06 -4.26 9.60
CA ASN A 115 -13.37 -3.95 8.35
C ASN A 115 -11.84 -3.81 8.48
N VAL A 116 -11.22 -4.57 9.37
CA VAL A 116 -9.76 -4.62 9.47
C VAL A 116 -9.21 -5.22 8.20
N THR A 117 -8.33 -4.48 7.53
CA THR A 117 -7.64 -4.99 6.35
C THR A 117 -6.42 -5.80 6.79
N LEU A 118 -6.32 -7.00 6.27
CA LEU A 118 -5.18 -7.87 6.40
C LEU A 118 -4.52 -7.97 5.03
N MET A 119 -3.21 -7.84 4.99
CA MET A 119 -2.45 -8.00 3.75
C MET A 119 -1.21 -8.84 4.01
N VAL A 120 -0.88 -9.72 3.07
CA VAL A 120 0.38 -10.46 3.10
C VAL A 120 1.08 -10.25 1.77
N GLN A 121 2.32 -9.79 1.84
CA GLN A 121 3.21 -9.72 0.69
C GLN A 121 4.25 -10.84 0.79
N VAL A 122 4.39 -11.61 -0.30
CA VAL A 122 5.35 -12.71 -0.40
C VAL A 122 6.27 -12.43 -1.58
N PRO A 123 7.52 -12.00 -1.34
CA PRO A 123 8.43 -11.69 -2.43
C PRO A 123 8.79 -12.95 -3.23
N ALA A 124 9.12 -12.77 -4.50
CA ALA A 124 9.51 -13.88 -5.36
C ALA A 124 10.77 -14.64 -4.87
N SER A 125 11.57 -13.98 -4.04
CA SER A 125 12.75 -14.55 -3.36
C SER A 125 12.42 -15.34 -2.09
N PHE A 126 11.15 -15.45 -1.70
CA PHE A 126 10.76 -16.20 -0.50
C PHE A 126 11.11 -17.68 -0.62
N ASP A 127 11.86 -18.16 0.37
CA ASP A 127 12.28 -19.57 0.43
C ASP A 127 11.48 -20.31 1.53
N PRO A 128 10.56 -21.23 1.16
CA PRO A 128 9.80 -21.99 2.15
C PRO A 128 10.69 -22.86 3.07
N GLY A 129 11.89 -23.26 2.62
CA GLY A 129 12.84 -24.05 3.41
C GLY A 129 13.55 -23.23 4.50
N ARG A 130 13.54 -21.91 4.39
CA ARG A 130 14.09 -20.96 5.37
C ARG A 130 13.09 -19.84 5.62
N ALA A 131 11.83 -20.20 5.76
CA ALA A 131 10.72 -19.25 5.86
C ALA A 131 10.89 -18.29 7.05
N CYS A 132 10.66 -17.01 6.77
CA CYS A 132 10.54 -15.97 7.78
C CYS A 132 9.30 -15.12 7.54
N ILE A 133 8.70 -14.62 8.60
CA ILE A 133 7.54 -13.75 8.56
C ILE A 133 7.84 -12.50 9.39
N VAL A 134 7.61 -11.35 8.79
CA VAL A 134 7.69 -10.04 9.45
C VAL A 134 6.27 -9.50 9.64
N THR A 135 5.92 -9.12 10.85
CA THR A 135 4.63 -8.49 11.14
C THR A 135 4.76 -6.97 11.07
N ALA A 136 3.83 -6.32 10.38
CA ALA A 136 3.87 -4.92 10.02
C ALA A 136 2.52 -4.24 10.32
N THR A 137 2.25 -4.00 11.60
CA THR A 137 1.01 -3.36 12.04
C THR A 137 1.04 -1.87 11.75
N SER A 138 0.00 -1.37 11.09
CA SER A 138 -0.16 0.06 10.80
C SER A 138 -0.30 0.88 12.09
N SER A 139 0.20 2.10 12.07
CA SER A 139 0.07 3.10 13.14
C SER A 139 -1.35 3.69 13.31
N GLY A 140 -2.36 3.16 12.66
CA GLY A 140 -3.76 3.59 12.77
C GLY A 140 -4.28 4.21 11.46
N SER A 141 -4.35 5.54 11.38
CA SER A 141 -4.95 6.27 10.24
C SER A 141 -4.22 6.13 8.89
N ARG A 142 -3.14 5.37 8.80
CA ARG A 142 -2.33 5.20 7.58
C ARG A 142 -2.77 4.05 6.68
N GLY A 143 -3.74 3.25 7.11
CA GLY A 143 -4.18 2.07 6.38
C GLY A 143 -3.15 0.96 6.34
N VAL A 144 -3.44 -0.09 5.58
CA VAL A 144 -2.65 -1.33 5.56
C VAL A 144 -1.20 -1.14 5.07
N TYR A 145 -0.95 -0.16 4.21
CA TYR A 145 0.42 0.16 3.76
C TYR A 145 1.22 1.03 4.74
N GLY A 146 0.69 1.33 5.93
CA GLY A 146 1.30 2.25 6.88
C GLY A 146 2.71 1.91 7.32
N ALA A 147 3.12 0.66 7.24
CA ALA A 147 4.46 0.19 7.60
C ALA A 147 5.31 -0.24 6.39
N ILE A 148 4.91 0.12 5.15
CA ILE A 148 5.60 -0.34 3.93
C ILE A 148 7.06 0.14 3.87
N GLY A 149 7.33 1.40 4.21
CA GLY A 149 8.67 1.98 4.18
C GLY A 149 9.57 1.63 5.38
N ALA A 150 9.07 0.86 6.33
CA ALA A 150 9.83 0.43 7.51
C ALA A 150 9.97 -1.10 7.52
N SER A 151 9.16 -1.79 8.34
CA SER A 151 9.20 -3.25 8.42
C SER A 151 8.87 -3.95 7.11
N GLY A 152 8.07 -3.33 6.24
CA GLY A 152 7.79 -3.84 4.90
C GLY A 152 9.04 -3.90 4.04
N GLU A 153 9.73 -2.77 3.88
CA GLU A 153 10.96 -2.69 3.10
C GLU A 153 12.00 -3.69 3.61
N TRP A 154 12.26 -3.67 4.92
CA TRP A 154 13.25 -4.56 5.52
C TRP A 154 12.91 -6.03 5.28
N GLY A 155 11.65 -6.43 5.54
CA GLY A 155 11.23 -7.82 5.41
C GLY A 155 11.27 -8.33 3.97
N LEU A 156 10.76 -7.55 3.02
CA LEU A 156 10.77 -7.92 1.60
C LEU A 156 12.20 -8.07 1.06
N LYS A 157 13.11 -7.19 1.45
CA LYS A 157 14.53 -7.29 1.07
C LYS A 157 15.23 -8.51 1.65
N GLN A 158 14.79 -9.00 2.83
CA GLN A 158 15.28 -10.24 3.43
C GLN A 158 14.69 -11.50 2.79
N GLY A 159 13.76 -11.36 1.86
CA GLY A 159 13.03 -12.50 1.31
C GLY A 159 11.96 -13.05 2.27
N CYS A 160 11.59 -12.33 3.31
CA CYS A 160 10.54 -12.72 4.23
C CYS A 160 9.14 -12.41 3.66
N ALA A 161 8.16 -13.22 4.02
CA ALA A 161 6.77 -12.80 3.89
C ALA A 161 6.48 -11.68 4.91
N VAL A 162 5.77 -10.64 4.47
CA VAL A 162 5.40 -9.52 5.36
C VAL A 162 3.89 -9.51 5.54
N ALA A 163 3.44 -9.62 6.78
CA ALA A 163 2.04 -9.65 7.18
C ALA A 163 1.65 -8.30 7.78
N TYR A 164 0.83 -7.55 7.06
CA TYR A 164 0.35 -6.24 7.46
C TYR A 164 -1.07 -6.32 8.01
N THR A 165 -1.38 -5.41 8.91
CA THR A 165 -2.76 -5.18 9.35
C THR A 165 -2.97 -3.70 9.63
N ASP A 166 -4.15 -3.21 9.31
CA ASP A 166 -4.62 -1.95 9.87
C ASP A 166 -5.48 -2.18 11.12
N LYS A 167 -6.13 -1.13 11.60
CA LYS A 167 -6.97 -1.17 12.81
C LYS A 167 -8.47 -1.09 12.50
N GLY A 168 -8.87 -1.15 11.23
CA GLY A 168 -10.26 -1.01 10.82
C GLY A 168 -10.84 0.40 10.97
N THR A 169 -10.05 1.36 11.43
CA THR A 169 -10.49 2.75 11.67
C THR A 169 -10.48 3.61 10.40
N GLY A 170 -9.84 3.11 9.31
CA GLY A 170 -9.65 3.86 8.08
C GLY A 170 -8.67 5.04 8.24
N ASN A 171 -8.50 5.75 7.15
CA ASN A 171 -7.79 7.04 7.12
C ASN A 171 -8.87 8.13 7.05
N GLY A 172 -9.27 8.70 8.16
CA GLY A 172 -10.36 9.67 8.21
C GLY A 172 -9.86 11.09 8.49
N LEU A 173 -10.40 12.04 7.76
CA LEU A 173 -10.32 13.47 8.05
C LEU A 173 -11.74 14.02 8.01
N HIS A 174 -12.14 14.73 9.04
CA HIS A 174 -13.35 15.53 9.04
C HIS A 174 -12.97 17.02 8.99
N ASP A 175 -13.34 17.69 7.91
CA ASP A 175 -13.20 19.13 7.81
C ASP A 175 -14.46 19.81 8.38
N LEU A 176 -14.32 20.36 9.56
CA LEU A 176 -15.41 21.01 10.29
C LEU A 176 -15.95 22.25 9.59
N MET A 177 -15.15 22.90 8.74
CA MET A 177 -15.56 24.14 8.06
C MET A 177 -16.47 23.86 6.87
N SER A 178 -16.24 22.76 6.17
CA SER A 178 -17.02 22.36 5.02
C SER A 178 -18.02 21.24 5.32
N ASP A 179 -18.03 20.72 6.54
CA ASP A 179 -18.79 19.52 6.93
C ASP A 179 -18.51 18.33 5.99
N LEU A 180 -17.29 18.26 5.48
CA LEU A 180 -16.84 17.22 4.57
C LEU A 180 -16.05 16.16 5.32
N GLU A 181 -16.47 14.93 5.19
CA GLU A 181 -15.73 13.78 5.69
C GLU A 181 -14.85 13.20 4.59
N ALA A 182 -13.56 13.21 4.80
CA ALA A 182 -12.62 12.42 4.04
C ALA A 182 -12.38 11.11 4.77
N VAL A 183 -13.11 10.08 4.42
CA VAL A 183 -12.94 8.76 4.99
C VAL A 183 -12.37 7.84 3.93
N THR A 184 -11.11 7.45 4.05
CA THR A 184 -10.64 6.24 3.41
C THR A 184 -11.08 5.06 4.26
N LEU A 185 -12.05 4.40 3.80
CA LEU A 185 -12.57 3.26 4.47
C LEU A 185 -11.75 2.04 4.03
N ASN A 186 -11.50 1.12 4.93
CA ASN A 186 -10.72 -0.08 4.70
C ASN A 186 -11.48 -1.24 4.09
N SER A 187 -12.61 -1.02 3.48
CA SER A 187 -13.29 -2.08 2.77
C SER A 187 -13.23 -1.83 1.27
N GLY A 188 -12.17 -2.29 0.66
CA GLY A 188 -12.13 -2.40 -0.80
C GLY A 188 -12.41 -1.11 -1.57
N ARG A 189 -12.50 -1.23 -2.82
CA ARG A 189 -12.59 -0.28 -3.92
C ARG A 189 -13.40 1.01 -3.71
N GLU A 190 -14.40 1.02 -2.83
CA GLU A 190 -15.38 2.12 -2.76
C GLU A 190 -14.94 3.29 -1.91
N ARG A 191 -13.91 3.13 -1.11
CA ARG A 191 -13.63 4.01 0.01
C ARG A 191 -12.56 5.03 -0.25
N VAL A 192 -11.61 4.74 -1.12
CA VAL A 192 -10.68 5.75 -1.61
C VAL A 192 -11.36 6.67 -2.61
N LEU A 193 -12.33 6.15 -3.37
CA LEU A 193 -13.19 6.94 -4.26
C LEU A 193 -14.03 7.97 -3.49
N GLY A 194 -14.53 7.66 -2.31
CA GLY A 194 -15.30 8.58 -1.50
C GLY A 194 -14.54 9.85 -1.10
N TYR A 195 -13.24 9.74 -0.83
CA TYR A 195 -12.39 10.88 -0.50
C TYR A 195 -12.17 11.83 -1.68
N LEU A 196 -11.85 11.27 -2.84
CA LEU A 196 -11.55 12.07 -4.04
C LEU A 196 -12.77 12.77 -4.62
N MET A 197 -13.93 12.12 -4.56
CA MET A 197 -15.17 12.70 -5.08
C MET A 197 -15.71 13.85 -4.23
N ARG A 198 -15.41 13.91 -2.94
CA ARG A 198 -15.86 14.99 -2.05
C ARG A 198 -15.02 16.26 -2.18
N GLN A 199 -13.75 16.13 -2.46
CA GLN A 199 -12.88 17.29 -2.69
C GLN A 199 -13.27 18.10 -3.93
N GLN A 200 -14.13 17.55 -4.80
CA GLN A 200 -14.54 18.20 -6.04
C GLN A 200 -16.01 18.63 -6.06
N GLY A 201 -16.66 18.75 -4.90
CA GLY A 201 -18.03 19.28 -4.83
C GLY A 201 -19.12 18.33 -5.34
N GLY A 202 -18.81 17.04 -5.50
CA GLY A 202 -19.76 16.02 -5.89
C GLY A 202 -20.67 15.59 -4.73
N ALA A 203 -21.86 15.10 -5.07
CA ALA A 203 -22.93 14.74 -4.15
C ALA A 203 -22.49 13.87 -2.96
N ARG A 204 -23.05 14.13 -1.79
CA ARG A 204 -22.83 13.37 -0.55
C ARG A 204 -23.04 11.88 -0.77
N ILE A 205 -22.00 11.09 -0.80
CA ILE A 205 -22.10 9.64 -0.65
C ILE A 205 -22.12 9.34 0.85
N ARG A 206 -23.28 9.11 1.40
CA ARG A 206 -23.40 8.52 2.73
C ARG A 206 -23.15 7.03 2.60
N THR A 207 -21.97 6.58 2.97
CA THR A 207 -21.64 5.17 3.02
C THR A 207 -21.63 4.71 4.47
N GLY A 208 -22.58 3.91 4.83
CA GLY A 208 -22.63 3.19 6.10
C GLY A 208 -23.51 3.82 7.19
N PRO A 209 -24.02 2.98 8.09
CA PRO A 209 -24.82 3.45 9.20
C PRO A 209 -23.95 4.21 10.18
N GLN A 210 -24.22 5.50 10.31
CA GLN A 210 -23.71 6.41 11.34
C GLN A 210 -22.24 6.81 11.21
N ALA A 211 -21.98 7.71 10.27
CA ALA A 211 -21.13 8.83 10.59
C ALA A 211 -21.70 9.55 11.80
N CYS A 212 -20.88 9.82 12.79
CA CYS A 212 -21.21 10.47 14.05
C CYS A 212 -22.53 11.26 14.06
N ARG A 213 -23.48 10.81 14.84
CA ARG A 213 -24.47 11.70 15.42
C ARG A 213 -23.84 12.32 16.64
N ARG A 214 -23.82 13.63 16.66
CA ARG A 214 -23.50 14.58 17.73
C ARG A 214 -23.15 14.00 19.08
#